data_71445cc8bf962c98fd3d14325d758df0
#
_entry.id   71445cc8bf962c98fd3d14325d758df0
#
_cell.length_a   1.000
_cell.length_b   1.000
_cell.length_c   1.000
_cell.angle_alpha   90.00
_cell.angle_beta   90.00
_cell.angle_gamma   90.00
#
_symmetry.space_group_name_H-M   'P 1'
#
loop_
_entity.id
_entity.type
_entity.pdbx_description
1 polymer ?
#
loop_
_entity_poly.entity_id
_entity_poly.type
_entity_poly.pdbx_seq_one_letter_code
_entity_poly.pdbx_strand_id
1 'polypeptide(L)'
;MYHFFIKPEQAAAHEVAIIGSDVNHIKNVLRMKVGEQICVNDGSHEYLCSIAQLDAEEVTAKIEQVSETTSELPSRIVLFQGLPKADKMETIIQKCVELGVHEIVPVQMKRCVVKLDCKKEEAKRKRWQAISESAAKQAGRGLIPDIHPLMTYKEALLYASDKEHILVPFEHAENMQAPRDVLSAVKPGEQVAIFIGPEGGFEDEEIAQAENCGAQAITLGRRILRTETAGMAVLAMLGYVLEE
;
A
#
# COMPACT_ATOMS: atom_id res chain seq x y z
N MET A 1 20.85 4.89 0.88
CA MET A 1 20.92 4.06 2.11
C MET A 1 19.98 2.91 1.94
N TYR A 2 20.27 1.72 2.48
CA TYR A 2 19.35 0.58 2.40
C TYR A 2 18.42 0.59 3.59
N HIS A 3 17.12 0.25 3.35
CA HIS A 3 16.07 0.22 4.35
C HIS A 3 15.66 -1.22 4.66
N PHE A 4 15.50 -1.53 5.95
CA PHE A 4 15.08 -2.83 6.46
C PHE A 4 13.93 -2.65 7.46
N PHE A 5 13.12 -3.68 7.62
CA PHE A 5 12.03 -3.70 8.58
C PHE A 5 12.29 -4.71 9.67
N ILE A 6 11.99 -4.33 10.90
CA ILE A 6 12.06 -5.22 12.06
C ILE A 6 10.74 -5.14 12.82
N LYS A 7 10.54 -6.09 13.72
CA LYS A 7 9.47 -5.98 14.72
C LYS A 7 9.97 -5.15 15.90
N PRO A 8 9.08 -4.45 16.63
CA PRO A 8 9.47 -3.62 17.77
C PRO A 8 10.33 -4.34 18.82
N GLU A 9 10.07 -5.65 19.05
CA GLU A 9 10.83 -6.48 19.99
C GLU A 9 12.29 -6.76 19.55
N GLN A 10 12.64 -6.47 18.31
CA GLN A 10 14.02 -6.62 17.79
C GLN A 10 14.87 -5.34 18.00
N ALA A 11 14.26 -4.26 18.47
CA ALA A 11 14.95 -3.03 18.85
C ALA A 11 15.22 -3.03 20.36
N ALA A 12 16.49 -2.97 20.73
CA ALA A 12 16.94 -2.75 22.10
C ALA A 12 17.38 -1.29 22.29
N ALA A 13 17.80 -0.91 23.49
CA ALA A 13 18.14 0.48 23.81
C ALA A 13 19.28 1.07 22.93
N HIS A 14 20.19 0.25 22.45
CA HIS A 14 21.37 0.71 21.73
C HIS A 14 21.67 -0.05 20.43
N GLU A 15 20.90 -1.08 20.13
CA GLU A 15 21.11 -1.94 18.97
C GLU A 15 19.81 -2.52 18.45
N VAL A 16 19.80 -2.90 17.19
CA VAL A 16 18.73 -3.66 16.52
C VAL A 16 19.25 -4.99 16.03
N ALA A 17 18.39 -6.02 16.10
CA ALA A 17 18.66 -7.35 15.59
C ALA A 17 17.87 -7.61 14.32
N ILE A 18 18.52 -7.73 13.17
CA ILE A 18 17.89 -8.07 11.89
C ILE A 18 18.02 -9.57 11.70
N ILE A 19 16.91 -10.26 11.48
CA ILE A 19 16.83 -11.73 11.32
C ILE A 19 16.10 -12.11 10.03
N GLY A 20 16.15 -13.40 9.68
CA GLY A 20 15.40 -13.94 8.55
C GLY A 20 16.03 -13.64 7.19
N SER A 21 15.19 -13.37 6.18
CA SER A 21 15.64 -13.19 4.78
C SER A 21 16.59 -12.00 4.59
N ASP A 22 16.45 -10.97 5.42
CA ASP A 22 17.26 -9.75 5.31
C ASP A 22 18.72 -9.99 5.69
N VAL A 23 19.03 -10.98 6.54
CA VAL A 23 20.40 -11.40 6.82
C VAL A 23 21.12 -11.83 5.55
N ASN A 24 20.49 -12.71 4.76
CA ASN A 24 21.04 -13.14 3.47
C ASN A 24 21.14 -11.96 2.48
N HIS A 25 20.15 -11.07 2.47
CA HIS A 25 20.15 -9.89 1.60
C HIS A 25 21.34 -8.98 1.91
N ILE A 26 21.55 -8.64 3.17
CA ILE A 26 22.67 -7.78 3.63
C ILE A 26 24.02 -8.43 3.30
N LYS A 27 24.20 -9.70 3.65
CA LYS A 27 25.51 -10.37 3.54
C LYS A 27 25.88 -10.77 2.14
N ASN A 28 24.96 -11.38 1.40
CA ASN A 28 25.27 -12.07 0.14
C ASN A 28 24.83 -11.29 -1.10
N VAL A 29 23.73 -10.55 -1.03
CA VAL A 29 23.23 -9.75 -2.16
C VAL A 29 23.89 -8.39 -2.17
N LEU A 30 23.77 -7.63 -1.08
CA LEU A 30 24.35 -6.30 -0.94
C LEU A 30 25.84 -6.34 -0.57
N ARG A 31 26.30 -7.44 0.02
CA ARG A 31 27.70 -7.66 0.45
C ARG A 31 28.21 -6.58 1.40
N MET A 32 27.34 -6.13 2.27
CA MET A 32 27.63 -5.08 3.24
C MET A 32 28.65 -5.54 4.28
N LYS A 33 29.33 -4.57 4.86
CA LYS A 33 30.42 -4.80 5.84
C LYS A 33 30.09 -4.14 7.18
N VAL A 34 30.75 -4.61 8.23
CA VAL A 34 30.74 -3.95 9.54
C VAL A 34 31.17 -2.49 9.39
N GLY A 35 30.42 -1.58 10.03
CA GLY A 35 30.61 -0.14 9.96
C GLY A 35 29.79 0.57 8.87
N GLU A 36 29.18 -0.15 7.91
CA GLU A 36 28.30 0.48 6.93
C GLU A 36 26.95 0.85 7.54
N GLN A 37 26.39 1.95 7.06
CA GLN A 37 25.14 2.48 7.56
C GLN A 37 23.93 1.88 6.86
N ILE A 38 22.90 1.61 7.65
CA ILE A 38 21.57 1.16 7.23
C ILE A 38 20.49 1.96 7.94
N CYS A 39 19.33 2.02 7.35
CA CYS A 39 18.12 2.53 7.98
C CYS A 39 17.20 1.34 8.35
N VAL A 40 16.68 1.32 9.56
CA VAL A 40 15.82 0.23 10.06
C VAL A 40 14.54 0.84 10.60
N ASN A 41 13.39 0.27 10.23
CA ASN A 41 12.07 0.73 10.67
C ASN A 41 11.34 -0.36 11.47
N ASP A 42 10.66 0.03 12.55
CA ASP A 42 9.81 -0.87 13.36
C ASP A 42 8.31 -0.58 13.21
N GLY A 43 7.96 0.31 12.26
CA GLY A 43 6.59 0.79 12.03
C GLY A 43 6.25 2.10 12.75
N SER A 44 7.01 2.47 13.77
CA SER A 44 6.81 3.71 14.56
C SER A 44 8.05 4.60 14.53
N HIS A 45 9.22 3.98 14.54
CA HIS A 45 10.51 4.68 14.60
C HIS A 45 11.39 4.29 13.43
N GLU A 46 12.17 5.25 13.00
CA GLU A 46 13.28 5.07 12.07
C GLU A 46 14.60 5.13 12.85
N TYR A 47 15.40 4.09 12.71
CA TYR A 47 16.70 3.94 13.32
C TYR A 47 17.80 4.08 12.27
N LEU A 48 18.61 5.12 12.35
CA LEU A 48 19.89 5.15 11.63
C LEU A 48 20.88 4.29 12.40
N CYS A 49 21.38 3.24 11.75
CA CYS A 49 22.24 2.26 12.40
C CYS A 49 23.54 2.05 11.63
N SER A 50 24.58 1.63 12.33
CA SER A 50 25.82 1.08 11.75
C SER A 50 25.91 -0.41 12.03
N ILE A 51 26.21 -1.23 11.01
CA ILE A 51 26.37 -2.68 11.17
C ILE A 51 27.50 -2.96 12.15
N ALA A 52 27.20 -3.64 13.25
CA ALA A 52 28.15 -4.02 14.29
C ALA A 52 28.68 -5.44 14.10
N GLN A 53 27.79 -6.37 13.71
CA GLN A 53 28.13 -7.79 13.56
C GLN A 53 27.31 -8.46 12.45
N LEU A 54 27.93 -9.43 11.76
CA LEU A 54 27.32 -10.16 10.63
C LEU A 54 27.42 -11.67 10.90
N ASP A 55 26.51 -12.20 11.69
CA ASP A 55 26.43 -13.63 11.98
C ASP A 55 25.68 -14.45 10.91
N ALA A 56 25.58 -15.76 11.10
CA ALA A 56 24.96 -16.64 10.12
C ALA A 56 23.45 -16.39 9.98
N GLU A 57 22.77 -16.13 11.09
CA GLU A 57 21.32 -16.01 11.17
C GLU A 57 20.82 -14.62 11.64
N GLU A 58 21.75 -13.74 12.01
CA GLU A 58 21.44 -12.42 12.55
C GLU A 58 22.47 -11.38 12.08
N VAL A 59 22.00 -10.17 11.87
CA VAL A 59 22.80 -8.96 11.72
C VAL A 59 22.49 -8.02 12.86
N THR A 60 23.47 -7.75 13.71
CA THR A 60 23.34 -6.75 14.76
C THR A 60 23.84 -5.40 14.25
N ALA A 61 23.04 -4.36 14.44
CA ALA A 61 23.43 -2.99 14.09
C ALA A 61 23.22 -2.05 15.27
N LYS A 62 24.25 -1.23 15.52
CA LYS A 62 24.24 -0.23 16.59
C LYS A 62 23.40 0.97 16.17
N ILE A 63 22.51 1.42 17.04
CA ILE A 63 21.69 2.62 16.82
C ILE A 63 22.57 3.86 17.01
N GLU A 64 22.63 4.71 15.98
CA GLU A 64 23.30 6.00 16.01
C GLU A 64 22.31 7.14 16.24
N GLN A 65 21.10 7.02 15.68
CA GLN A 65 20.03 8.00 15.82
C GLN A 65 18.67 7.32 15.75
N VAL A 66 17.70 7.85 16.49
CA VAL A 66 16.29 7.47 16.44
C VAL A 66 15.47 8.68 16.05
N SER A 67 14.54 8.51 15.12
CA SER A 67 13.58 9.53 14.71
C SER A 67 12.19 8.90 14.56
N GLU A 68 11.15 9.72 14.58
CA GLU A 68 9.82 9.27 14.19
C GLU A 68 9.78 9.04 12.66
N THR A 69 8.99 8.08 12.24
CA THR A 69 8.76 7.84 10.81
C THR A 69 7.99 9.00 10.20
N THR A 70 8.56 9.66 9.20
CA THR A 70 7.98 10.83 8.51
C THR A 70 7.58 10.56 7.06
N SER A 71 7.81 9.35 6.57
CA SER A 71 7.57 8.98 5.17
C SER A 71 6.13 8.53 4.87
N GLU A 72 5.27 8.49 5.90
CA GLU A 72 3.89 8.07 5.73
C GLU A 72 2.96 9.27 5.50
N LEU A 73 1.94 9.06 4.64
CA LEU A 73 0.86 10.03 4.51
C LEU A 73 0.15 10.21 5.85
N PRO A 74 -0.30 11.43 6.19
CA PRO A 74 -0.96 11.69 7.46
C PRO A 74 -2.37 11.07 7.56
N SER A 75 -2.86 10.44 6.49
CA SER A 75 -4.16 9.78 6.38
C SER A 75 -4.00 8.34 5.94
N ARG A 76 -4.82 7.43 6.47
CA ARG A 76 -4.75 6.01 6.15
C ARG A 76 -5.56 5.70 4.89
N ILE A 77 -4.91 5.29 3.82
CA ILE A 77 -5.54 5.04 2.52
C ILE A 77 -5.58 3.54 2.22
N VAL A 78 -6.78 3.02 1.96
CA VAL A 78 -7.03 1.63 1.57
C VAL A 78 -7.45 1.58 0.10
N LEU A 79 -6.72 0.84 -0.72
CA LEU A 79 -7.04 0.63 -2.13
C LEU A 79 -7.80 -0.69 -2.31
N PHE A 80 -9.05 -0.63 -2.70
CA PHE A 80 -9.87 -1.76 -3.12
C PHE A 80 -9.74 -1.92 -4.64
N GLN A 81 -8.95 -2.88 -5.07
CA GLN A 81 -8.60 -3.08 -6.47
C GLN A 81 -9.34 -4.27 -7.07
N GLY A 82 -10.24 -4.03 -8.03
CA GLY A 82 -10.82 -5.09 -8.84
C GLY A 82 -9.72 -5.90 -9.56
N LEU A 83 -9.79 -7.24 -9.45
CA LEU A 83 -8.74 -8.13 -9.98
C LEU A 83 -8.48 -7.86 -11.46
N PRO A 84 -7.31 -7.34 -11.84
CA PRO A 84 -6.96 -7.10 -13.23
C PRO A 84 -6.43 -8.37 -13.90
N LYS A 85 -6.33 -8.34 -15.23
CA LYS A 85 -5.71 -9.41 -16.02
C LYS A 85 -4.19 -9.39 -15.90
N ALA A 86 -3.59 -10.55 -16.16
CA ALA A 86 -2.14 -10.76 -16.21
C ALA A 86 -1.43 -10.29 -14.93
N ASP A 87 -0.26 -9.66 -15.06
CA ASP A 87 0.60 -9.24 -13.96
C ASP A 87 0.40 -7.76 -13.56
N LYS A 88 -0.69 -7.14 -14.02
CA LYS A 88 -0.98 -5.72 -13.72
C LYS A 88 -1.11 -5.46 -12.21
N MET A 89 -1.62 -6.43 -11.44
CA MET A 89 -1.72 -6.31 -9.99
C MET A 89 -0.35 -6.05 -9.34
N GLU A 90 0.72 -6.63 -9.87
CA GLU A 90 2.07 -6.45 -9.37
C GLU A 90 2.56 -5.00 -9.57
N THR A 91 2.27 -4.43 -10.74
CA THR A 91 2.56 -3.01 -11.03
C THR A 91 1.73 -2.07 -10.16
N ILE A 92 0.44 -2.39 -9.97
CA ILE A 92 -0.45 -1.60 -9.10
C ILE A 92 0.10 -1.59 -7.67
N ILE A 93 0.41 -2.75 -7.11
CA ILE A 93 0.96 -2.85 -5.76
C ILE A 93 2.26 -2.05 -5.65
N GLN A 94 3.22 -2.29 -6.52
CA GLN A 94 4.50 -1.58 -6.49
C GLN A 94 4.30 -0.06 -6.48
N LYS A 95 3.52 0.47 -7.42
CA LYS A 95 3.36 1.91 -7.58
C LYS A 95 2.46 2.54 -6.52
N CYS A 96 1.42 1.85 -6.07
CA CYS A 96 0.57 2.37 -5.00
C CYS A 96 1.31 2.37 -3.65
N VAL A 97 2.20 1.41 -3.40
CA VAL A 97 3.10 1.42 -2.23
C VAL A 97 4.05 2.62 -2.28
N GLU A 98 4.68 2.89 -3.43
CA GLU A 98 5.53 4.07 -3.63
C GLU A 98 4.74 5.39 -3.37
N LEU A 99 3.44 5.41 -3.63
CA LEU A 99 2.55 6.58 -3.50
C LEU A 99 1.82 6.67 -2.14
N GLY A 100 2.20 5.86 -1.16
CA GLY A 100 1.71 6.03 0.21
C GLY A 100 0.46 5.22 0.58
N VAL A 101 0.01 4.23 -0.21
CA VAL A 101 -1.09 3.34 0.21
C VAL A 101 -0.73 2.60 1.50
N HIS A 102 -1.72 2.41 2.39
CA HIS A 102 -1.53 1.66 3.64
C HIS A 102 -1.94 0.20 3.53
N GLU A 103 -2.99 -0.08 2.76
CA GLU A 103 -3.53 -1.42 2.56
C GLU A 103 -4.01 -1.57 1.12
N ILE A 104 -3.88 -2.77 0.57
CA ILE A 104 -4.46 -3.12 -0.73
C ILE A 104 -5.34 -4.35 -0.56
N VAL A 105 -6.60 -4.20 -0.93
CA VAL A 105 -7.61 -5.25 -0.90
C VAL A 105 -7.93 -5.67 -2.33
N PRO A 106 -7.51 -6.87 -2.77
CA PRO A 106 -7.97 -7.42 -4.04
C PRO A 106 -9.48 -7.73 -3.96
N VAL A 107 -10.25 -7.33 -4.97
CA VAL A 107 -11.70 -7.48 -4.97
C VAL A 107 -12.17 -8.27 -6.19
N GLN A 108 -13.02 -9.28 -5.96
CA GLN A 108 -13.71 -9.99 -7.02
C GLN A 108 -14.99 -9.21 -7.38
N MET A 109 -14.94 -8.54 -8.52
CA MET A 109 -16.06 -7.77 -9.09
C MET A 109 -16.72 -8.53 -10.26
N LYS A 110 -17.91 -8.10 -10.67
CA LYS A 110 -18.69 -8.77 -11.75
C LYS A 110 -17.93 -8.85 -13.06
N ARG A 111 -17.25 -7.77 -13.46
CA ARG A 111 -16.49 -7.69 -14.73
C ARG A 111 -15.04 -8.18 -14.62
N CYS A 112 -14.63 -8.76 -13.49
CA CYS A 112 -13.36 -9.44 -13.39
C CYS A 112 -13.35 -10.70 -14.24
N VAL A 113 -12.42 -10.77 -15.20
CA VAL A 113 -12.21 -11.97 -16.03
C VAL A 113 -11.43 -13.04 -15.27
N VAL A 114 -10.53 -12.60 -14.38
CA VAL A 114 -9.72 -13.49 -13.54
C VAL A 114 -10.57 -13.99 -12.39
N LYS A 115 -10.54 -15.31 -12.18
CA LYS A 115 -11.11 -15.98 -10.99
C LYS A 115 -10.00 -16.80 -10.34
N LEU A 116 -9.84 -16.64 -9.05
CA LEU A 116 -8.82 -17.34 -8.27
C LEU A 116 -9.51 -18.41 -7.41
N ASP A 117 -8.99 -19.63 -7.44
CA ASP A 117 -9.26 -20.62 -6.41
C ASP A 117 -8.40 -20.35 -5.16
N CYS A 118 -8.74 -20.93 -4.02
CA CYS A 118 -8.06 -20.67 -2.73
C CYS A 118 -6.54 -20.89 -2.78
N LYS A 119 -6.06 -21.90 -3.53
CA LYS A 119 -4.61 -22.18 -3.64
C LYS A 119 -3.89 -21.12 -4.47
N LYS A 120 -4.49 -20.72 -5.58
CA LYS A 120 -3.94 -19.66 -6.44
C LYS A 120 -3.98 -18.30 -5.76
N GLU A 121 -5.04 -18.03 -5.01
CA GLU A 121 -5.17 -16.80 -4.23
C GLU A 121 -4.05 -16.71 -3.18
N GLU A 122 -3.86 -17.74 -2.36
CA GLU A 122 -2.81 -17.76 -1.34
C GLU A 122 -1.40 -17.58 -1.94
N ALA A 123 -1.10 -18.27 -3.04
CA ALA A 123 0.18 -18.16 -3.73
C ALA A 123 0.40 -16.75 -4.30
N LYS A 124 -0.65 -16.15 -4.92
CA LYS A 124 -0.58 -14.77 -5.43
C LYS A 124 -0.45 -13.76 -4.30
N ARG A 125 -1.21 -13.90 -3.21
CA ARG A 125 -1.13 -12.99 -2.06
C ARG A 125 0.27 -12.99 -1.44
N LYS A 126 0.89 -14.15 -1.25
CA LYS A 126 2.29 -14.24 -0.78
C LYS A 126 3.26 -13.50 -1.71
N ARG A 127 3.10 -13.67 -3.03
CA ARG A 127 3.94 -12.96 -4.02
C ARG A 127 3.68 -11.46 -4.00
N TRP A 128 2.43 -11.03 -3.91
CA TRP A 128 2.04 -9.63 -3.85
C TRP A 128 2.55 -8.95 -2.57
N GLN A 129 2.50 -9.65 -1.43
CA GLN A 129 3.07 -9.15 -0.18
C GLN A 129 4.59 -8.95 -0.27
N ALA A 130 5.31 -9.86 -0.93
CA ALA A 130 6.74 -9.68 -1.16
C ALA A 130 7.06 -8.48 -2.09
N ILE A 131 6.18 -8.19 -3.06
CA ILE A 131 6.30 -6.99 -3.92
C ILE A 131 6.05 -5.72 -3.09
N SER A 132 5.02 -5.72 -2.23
CA SER A 132 4.74 -4.63 -1.30
C SER A 132 5.95 -4.33 -0.41
N GLU A 133 6.53 -5.35 0.20
CA GLU A 133 7.73 -5.22 1.05
C GLU A 133 8.92 -4.65 0.27
N SER A 134 9.19 -5.18 -0.93
CA SER A 134 10.27 -4.69 -1.78
C SER A 134 10.08 -3.23 -2.18
N ALA A 135 8.85 -2.83 -2.54
CA ALA A 135 8.50 -1.46 -2.89
C ALA A 135 8.62 -0.52 -1.69
N ALA A 136 8.16 -0.95 -0.50
CA ALA A 136 8.27 -0.17 0.73
C ALA A 136 9.74 0.09 1.12
N LYS A 137 10.60 -0.93 1.04
CA LYS A 137 12.05 -0.77 1.26
C LYS A 137 12.68 0.21 0.27
N GLN A 138 12.33 0.11 -1.01
CA GLN A 138 12.88 0.97 -2.05
C GLN A 138 12.40 2.43 -1.92
N ALA A 139 11.13 2.64 -1.55
CA ALA A 139 10.55 3.96 -1.38
C ALA A 139 10.88 4.60 -0.03
N GLY A 140 11.58 3.91 0.87
CA GLY A 140 11.92 4.41 2.21
C GLY A 140 10.68 4.58 3.10
N ARG A 141 9.66 3.73 2.91
CA ARG A 141 8.45 3.73 3.74
C ARG A 141 8.76 3.29 5.17
N GLY A 142 8.01 3.78 6.13
CA GLY A 142 8.10 3.38 7.54
C GLY A 142 7.29 2.11 7.85
N LEU A 143 6.36 1.74 6.97
CA LEU A 143 5.55 0.54 7.08
C LEU A 143 5.52 -0.26 5.78
N ILE A 144 5.23 -1.54 5.89
CA ILE A 144 4.96 -2.42 4.75
C ILE A 144 3.44 -2.50 4.59
N PRO A 145 2.84 -1.98 3.49
CA PRO A 145 1.40 -2.10 3.26
C PRO A 145 0.95 -3.56 3.18
N ASP A 146 -0.14 -3.88 3.87
CA ASP A 146 -0.72 -5.21 3.86
C ASP A 146 -1.48 -5.50 2.57
N ILE A 147 -1.29 -6.70 2.03
CA ILE A 147 -2.11 -7.25 0.94
C ILE A 147 -3.12 -8.20 1.55
N HIS A 148 -4.37 -7.78 1.56
CA HIS A 148 -5.47 -8.56 2.13
C HIS A 148 -5.79 -9.82 1.31
N PRO A 149 -6.46 -10.82 1.91
CA PRO A 149 -7.13 -11.87 1.15
C PRO A 149 -8.12 -11.28 0.14
N LEU A 150 -8.41 -12.05 -0.91
CA LEU A 150 -9.42 -11.68 -1.90
C LEU A 150 -10.79 -11.53 -1.24
N MET A 151 -11.42 -10.39 -1.40
CA MET A 151 -12.78 -10.12 -0.94
C MET A 151 -13.78 -10.14 -2.09
N THR A 152 -15.01 -10.53 -1.81
CA THR A 152 -16.14 -10.21 -2.68
C THR A 152 -16.41 -8.70 -2.63
N TYR A 153 -17.11 -8.16 -3.63
CA TYR A 153 -17.45 -6.73 -3.64
C TYR A 153 -18.26 -6.30 -2.41
N LYS A 154 -19.19 -7.17 -1.95
CA LYS A 154 -19.99 -6.92 -0.74
C LYS A 154 -19.13 -6.87 0.54
N GLU A 155 -18.19 -7.79 0.69
CA GLU A 155 -17.27 -7.78 1.83
C GLU A 155 -16.37 -6.55 1.81
N ALA A 156 -15.90 -6.15 0.62
CA ALA A 156 -15.10 -4.95 0.45
C ALA A 156 -15.86 -3.67 0.83
N LEU A 157 -17.14 -3.55 0.43
CA LEU A 157 -18.00 -2.43 0.85
C LEU A 157 -18.23 -2.42 2.36
N LEU A 158 -18.45 -3.58 2.97
CA LEU A 158 -18.59 -3.68 4.42
C LEU A 158 -17.29 -3.27 5.14
N TYR A 159 -16.13 -3.68 4.62
CA TYR A 159 -14.84 -3.28 5.19
C TYR A 159 -14.57 -1.78 5.03
N ALA A 160 -15.10 -1.16 3.98
CA ALA A 160 -14.96 0.27 3.73
C ALA A 160 -15.96 1.14 4.52
N SER A 161 -17.02 0.56 5.07
CA SER A 161 -18.18 1.30 5.62
C SER A 161 -17.88 2.13 6.88
N ASP A 162 -16.76 1.88 7.55
CA ASP A 162 -16.28 2.64 8.72
C ASP A 162 -15.28 3.73 8.36
N LYS A 163 -14.95 3.92 7.08
CA LYS A 163 -14.02 4.94 6.61
C LYS A 163 -14.76 6.27 6.38
N GLU A 164 -14.11 7.38 6.71
CA GLU A 164 -14.70 8.72 6.55
C GLU A 164 -14.95 9.08 5.09
N HIS A 165 -14.12 8.58 4.18
CA HIS A 165 -14.24 8.84 2.75
C HIS A 165 -14.21 7.54 1.96
N ILE A 166 -15.23 7.32 1.11
CA ILE A 166 -15.28 6.20 0.17
C ILE A 166 -15.34 6.78 -1.23
N LEU A 167 -14.29 6.62 -2.02
CA LEU A 167 -14.13 7.22 -3.34
C LEU A 167 -14.22 6.15 -4.42
N VAL A 168 -15.05 6.41 -5.43
CA VAL A 168 -15.21 5.54 -6.60
C VAL A 168 -14.96 6.35 -7.86
N PRO A 169 -13.78 6.28 -8.47
CA PRO A 169 -13.55 6.83 -9.80
C PRO A 169 -14.43 6.11 -10.83
N PHE A 170 -15.43 6.83 -11.35
CA PHE A 170 -16.38 6.30 -12.31
C PHE A 170 -16.81 7.37 -13.31
N GLU A 171 -16.60 7.13 -14.60
CA GLU A 171 -16.73 8.15 -15.64
C GLU A 171 -18.16 8.42 -16.14
N HIS A 172 -19.12 7.60 -15.74
CA HIS A 172 -20.53 7.68 -16.22
C HIS A 172 -21.53 8.10 -15.14
N ALA A 173 -21.07 8.53 -13.96
CA ALA A 173 -21.99 8.99 -12.91
C ALA A 173 -22.61 10.33 -13.30
N GLU A 174 -23.95 10.44 -13.18
CA GLU A 174 -24.68 11.68 -13.52
C GLU A 174 -24.33 12.86 -12.59
N ASN A 175 -23.91 12.57 -11.34
CA ASN A 175 -23.61 13.56 -10.30
C ASN A 175 -22.13 13.52 -9.87
N MET A 176 -21.21 13.42 -10.81
CA MET A 176 -19.78 13.42 -10.49
C MET A 176 -19.33 14.72 -9.83
N GLN A 177 -18.72 14.57 -8.66
CA GLN A 177 -18.05 15.70 -8.00
C GLN A 177 -16.67 15.94 -8.62
N ALA A 178 -16.24 17.19 -8.62
CA ALA A 178 -14.89 17.54 -9.05
C ALA A 178 -13.88 16.90 -8.07
N PRO A 179 -12.84 16.23 -8.55
CA PRO A 179 -11.86 15.57 -7.67
C PRO A 179 -11.29 16.55 -6.65
N ARG A 180 -11.04 17.78 -7.09
CA ARG A 180 -10.49 18.84 -6.23
C ARG A 180 -11.33 19.06 -4.97
N ASP A 181 -12.65 19.16 -5.11
CA ASP A 181 -13.53 19.48 -3.99
C ASP A 181 -13.61 18.32 -2.99
N VAL A 182 -13.67 17.07 -3.51
CA VAL A 182 -13.75 15.86 -2.69
C VAL A 182 -12.44 15.58 -1.99
N LEU A 183 -11.31 15.62 -2.72
CA LEU A 183 -10.00 15.32 -2.16
C LEU A 183 -9.53 16.39 -1.17
N SER A 184 -9.83 17.67 -1.41
CA SER A 184 -9.53 18.74 -0.46
C SER A 184 -10.38 18.70 0.83
N ALA A 185 -11.43 17.91 0.85
CA ALA A 185 -12.22 17.69 2.07
C ALA A 185 -11.60 16.68 3.03
N VAL A 186 -10.68 15.84 2.54
CA VAL A 186 -9.95 14.85 3.35
C VAL A 186 -8.97 15.57 4.27
N LYS A 187 -9.05 15.28 5.56
CA LYS A 187 -8.17 15.90 6.57
C LYS A 187 -7.13 14.90 7.06
N PRO A 188 -5.98 15.39 7.51
CA PRO A 188 -5.00 14.55 8.20
C PRO A 188 -5.62 13.73 9.34
N GLY A 189 -5.33 12.44 9.39
CA GLY A 189 -5.88 11.50 10.36
C GLY A 189 -7.13 10.75 9.91
N GLU A 190 -7.84 11.22 8.88
CA GLU A 190 -9.01 10.52 8.33
C GLU A 190 -8.62 9.31 7.47
N GLN A 191 -9.53 8.34 7.37
CA GLN A 191 -9.34 7.14 6.57
C GLN A 191 -10.05 7.27 5.22
N VAL A 192 -9.39 6.83 4.17
CA VAL A 192 -9.90 6.91 2.79
C VAL A 192 -9.94 5.52 2.17
N ALA A 193 -11.09 5.10 1.69
CA ALA A 193 -11.27 3.93 0.84
C ALA A 193 -11.36 4.36 -0.63
N ILE A 194 -10.56 3.74 -1.50
CA ILE A 194 -10.56 3.99 -2.94
C ILE A 194 -10.95 2.70 -3.65
N PHE A 195 -12.04 2.69 -4.40
CA PHE A 195 -12.46 1.54 -5.20
C PHE A 195 -12.07 1.75 -6.67
N ILE A 196 -11.28 0.84 -7.23
CA ILE A 196 -10.89 0.84 -8.64
C ILE A 196 -11.43 -0.43 -9.30
N GLY A 197 -12.20 -0.28 -10.37
CA GLY A 197 -12.73 -1.39 -11.14
C GLY A 197 -11.65 -2.14 -11.93
N PRO A 198 -11.92 -3.38 -12.39
CA PRO A 198 -11.07 -4.08 -13.35
C PRO A 198 -11.11 -3.39 -14.72
N GLU A 199 -10.48 -3.98 -15.75
CA GLU A 199 -10.47 -3.40 -17.12
C GLU A 199 -11.87 -3.19 -17.71
N GLY A 200 -12.86 -3.96 -17.26
CA GLY A 200 -14.26 -3.80 -17.69
C GLY A 200 -15.02 -2.71 -16.92
N GLY A 201 -14.40 -2.07 -15.93
CA GLY A 201 -15.04 -1.11 -15.04
C GLY A 201 -16.04 -1.76 -14.07
N PHE A 202 -16.90 -0.95 -13.51
CA PHE A 202 -18.00 -1.38 -12.62
C PHE A 202 -19.28 -1.67 -13.42
N GLU A 203 -20.13 -2.52 -12.87
CA GLU A 203 -21.55 -2.59 -13.25
C GLU A 203 -22.32 -1.47 -12.55
N ASP A 204 -23.42 -1.01 -13.18
CA ASP A 204 -24.26 0.04 -12.59
C ASP A 204 -24.81 -0.35 -11.21
N GLU A 205 -25.11 -1.64 -11.00
CA GLU A 205 -25.51 -2.18 -9.72
C GLU A 205 -24.40 -2.11 -8.65
N GLU A 206 -23.14 -2.26 -9.04
CA GLU A 206 -22.00 -2.13 -8.11
C GLU A 206 -21.83 -0.67 -7.67
N ILE A 207 -22.03 0.27 -8.59
CA ILE A 207 -22.02 1.71 -8.27
C ILE A 207 -23.18 2.05 -7.32
N ALA A 208 -24.39 1.63 -7.62
CA ALA A 208 -25.54 1.87 -6.75
C ALA A 208 -25.35 1.29 -5.33
N GLN A 209 -24.73 0.11 -5.22
CA GLN A 209 -24.39 -0.48 -3.92
C GLN A 209 -23.35 0.37 -3.17
N ALA A 210 -22.32 0.87 -3.85
CA ALA A 210 -21.31 1.73 -3.25
C ALA A 210 -21.93 3.05 -2.76
N GLU A 211 -22.76 3.71 -3.57
CA GLU A 211 -23.46 4.95 -3.21
C GLU A 211 -24.37 4.76 -1.98
N ASN A 212 -25.07 3.62 -1.90
CA ASN A 212 -25.87 3.28 -0.72
C ASN A 212 -25.01 3.07 0.56
N CYS A 213 -23.73 2.81 0.40
CA CYS A 213 -22.75 2.74 1.50
C CYS A 213 -22.04 4.09 1.75
N GLY A 214 -22.49 5.18 1.11
CA GLY A 214 -21.92 6.51 1.28
C GLY A 214 -20.72 6.81 0.36
N ALA A 215 -20.49 5.99 -0.65
CA ALA A 215 -19.43 6.25 -1.60
C ALA A 215 -19.74 7.47 -2.48
N GLN A 216 -18.68 8.23 -2.79
CA GLN A 216 -18.72 9.38 -3.69
C GLN A 216 -18.11 9.00 -5.03
N ALA A 217 -18.92 9.10 -6.10
CA ALA A 217 -18.42 8.97 -7.46
C ALA A 217 -17.63 10.22 -7.85
N ILE A 218 -16.39 10.04 -8.28
CA ILE A 218 -15.49 11.12 -8.70
C ILE A 218 -15.00 10.89 -10.13
N THR A 219 -14.70 11.98 -10.83
CA THR A 219 -14.01 11.88 -12.13
C THR A 219 -12.50 12.03 -11.94
N LEU A 220 -11.70 11.36 -12.75
CA LEU A 220 -10.25 11.55 -12.83
C LEU A 220 -9.85 12.39 -14.06
N GLY A 221 -10.77 13.23 -14.53
CA GLY A 221 -10.60 14.09 -15.68
C GLY A 221 -11.23 13.52 -16.95
N ARG A 222 -11.00 14.18 -18.09
CA ARG A 222 -11.68 13.90 -19.37
C ARG A 222 -11.18 12.64 -20.10
N ARG A 223 -10.11 12.02 -19.61
CA ARG A 223 -9.50 10.83 -20.24
C ARG A 223 -9.85 9.60 -19.41
N ILE A 224 -10.17 8.53 -20.11
CA ILE A 224 -10.34 7.20 -19.48
C ILE A 224 -8.96 6.70 -19.07
N LEU A 225 -8.79 6.47 -17.78
CA LEU A 225 -7.57 5.88 -17.25
C LEU A 225 -7.69 4.34 -17.23
N ARG A 226 -6.59 3.66 -17.48
CA ARG A 226 -6.53 2.21 -17.27
C ARG A 226 -6.62 1.88 -15.80
N THR A 227 -7.08 0.67 -15.46
CA THR A 227 -7.24 0.20 -14.08
C THR A 227 -5.94 0.36 -13.28
N GLU A 228 -4.80 0.06 -13.88
CA GLU A 228 -3.48 0.24 -13.25
C GLU A 228 -3.13 1.72 -13.01
N THR A 229 -3.62 2.63 -13.83
CA THR A 229 -3.31 4.07 -13.72
C THR A 229 -4.25 4.80 -12.76
N ALA A 230 -5.51 4.38 -12.68
CA ALA A 230 -6.54 5.08 -11.90
C ALA A 230 -6.20 5.14 -10.41
N GLY A 231 -5.81 4.01 -9.79
CA GLY A 231 -5.41 3.97 -8.39
C GLY A 231 -4.20 4.86 -8.09
N MET A 232 -3.18 4.81 -8.96
CA MET A 232 -2.00 5.68 -8.84
C MET A 232 -2.36 7.17 -8.93
N ALA A 233 -3.28 7.53 -9.83
CA ALA A 233 -3.70 8.93 -10.00
C ALA A 233 -4.40 9.47 -8.76
N VAL A 234 -5.32 8.71 -8.15
CA VAL A 234 -6.01 9.12 -6.91
C VAL A 234 -5.02 9.24 -5.76
N LEU A 235 -4.13 8.27 -5.60
CA LEU A 235 -3.11 8.31 -4.53
C LEU A 235 -2.18 9.51 -4.69
N ALA A 236 -1.71 9.80 -5.90
CA ALA A 236 -0.86 10.97 -6.15
C ALA A 236 -1.59 12.29 -5.87
N MET A 237 -2.89 12.38 -6.19
CA MET A 237 -3.70 13.56 -5.88
C MET A 237 -3.91 13.72 -4.37
N LEU A 238 -4.17 12.62 -3.64
CA LEU A 238 -4.29 12.64 -2.18
C LEU A 238 -2.97 13.01 -1.52
N GLY A 239 -1.85 12.43 -1.95
CA GLY A 239 -0.53 12.81 -1.45
C GLY A 239 -0.28 14.30 -1.62
N TYR A 240 -0.55 14.85 -2.80
CA TYR A 240 -0.41 16.30 -3.05
C TYR A 240 -1.24 17.16 -2.09
N VAL A 241 -2.48 16.75 -1.79
CA VAL A 241 -3.37 17.51 -0.90
C VAL A 241 -3.03 17.35 0.58
N LEU A 242 -2.52 16.19 0.97
CA LEU A 242 -2.28 15.84 2.38
C LEU A 242 -0.88 16.23 2.88
N GLU A 243 0.08 16.43 1.98
CA GLU A 243 1.46 16.79 2.31
C GLU A 243 1.74 18.31 2.18
N GLU A 244 0.75 19.10 1.72
CA GLU A 244 0.80 20.57 1.76
C GLU A 244 0.41 21.09 3.17
#